data_edd91161d8c335110c1f579e8c32777c
#
_entry.id   edd91161d8c335110c1f579e8c32777c
#
_cell.length_a   1.000
_cell.length_b   1.000
_cell.length_c   1.000
_cell.angle_alpha   90.00
_cell.angle_beta   90.00
_cell.angle_gamma   90.00
#
_symmetry.space_group_name_H-M   'P 1'
#
loop_
_entity.id
_entity.type
_entity.pdbx_description
1 polymer ?
#
loop_
_entity_poly.entity_id
_entity_poly.type
_entity_poly.pdbx_seq_one_letter_code
_entity_poly.pdbx_strand_id
1 'polypeptide(L)'
;MRTAKSFKIDDIPKFKAQLLEWSRKFDEIVWLDSNSYNQTYGKYDAILAVDALSVLSTNSKSAFKELKRYQKGINDWIFGHLNYDLKNSIEKLSSSNFDGLDFPELHMFQPKRLFFLKDDTITFKYHETVKNLINSDFKIISKIEILAKDKSSKNIEIQSRISKESYLNKV
;
A
#
# COMPACT_ATOMS: atom_id res chain seq x y z
N MET A 1 -7.11 -12.85 -15.19
CA MET A 1 -6.00 -13.84 -15.03
C MET A 1 -4.68 -13.11 -14.85
N ARG A 2 -3.70 -13.70 -14.11
CA ARG A 2 -2.38 -13.08 -13.88
C ARG A 2 -1.26 -13.98 -14.38
N THR A 3 -0.26 -13.36 -15.00
CA THR A 3 0.99 -14.01 -15.36
C THR A 3 2.02 -13.74 -14.27
N ALA A 4 2.74 -14.78 -13.86
CA ALA A 4 3.77 -14.69 -12.82
C ALA A 4 5.16 -15.00 -13.39
N LYS A 5 6.18 -14.26 -12.88
CA LYS A 5 7.59 -14.54 -13.15
C LYS A 5 8.42 -14.18 -11.94
N SER A 6 9.36 -15.04 -11.55
CA SER A 6 10.25 -14.83 -10.40
C SER A 6 11.67 -14.51 -10.86
N PHE A 7 12.38 -13.72 -10.06
CA PHE A 7 13.75 -13.30 -10.27
C PHE A 7 14.50 -13.41 -8.93
N LYS A 8 15.79 -13.79 -9.00
CA LYS A 8 16.69 -13.74 -7.85
C LYS A 8 17.24 -12.34 -7.66
N ILE A 9 17.42 -11.93 -6.42
CA ILE A 9 17.89 -10.62 -6.00
C ILE A 9 19.09 -10.80 -5.05
N ASP A 10 20.22 -10.21 -5.41
CA ASP A 10 21.44 -10.33 -4.61
C ASP A 10 21.48 -9.33 -3.44
N ASP A 11 20.95 -8.13 -3.64
CA ASP A 11 20.90 -7.04 -2.64
C ASP A 11 19.44 -6.65 -2.36
N ILE A 12 18.85 -7.29 -1.38
CA ILE A 12 17.44 -7.10 -1.01
C ILE A 12 17.13 -5.67 -0.55
N PRO A 13 17.90 -5.04 0.38
CA PRO A 13 17.65 -3.67 0.79
C PRO A 13 17.69 -2.68 -0.37
N LYS A 14 18.68 -2.80 -1.23
CA LYS A 14 18.81 -1.97 -2.43
C LYS A 14 17.62 -2.16 -3.37
N PHE A 15 17.25 -3.41 -3.64
CA PHE A 15 16.13 -3.70 -4.56
C PHE A 15 14.78 -3.20 -4.01
N LYS A 16 14.54 -3.32 -2.70
CA LYS A 16 13.36 -2.72 -2.05
C LYS A 16 13.31 -1.20 -2.30
N ALA A 17 14.43 -0.51 -2.11
CA ALA A 17 14.52 0.93 -2.36
C ALA A 17 14.27 1.28 -3.84
N GLN A 18 14.86 0.52 -4.77
CA GLN A 18 14.64 0.66 -6.22
C GLN A 18 13.18 0.46 -6.59
N LEU A 19 12.53 -0.55 -6.01
CA LEU A 19 11.13 -0.88 -6.25
C LEU A 19 10.21 0.23 -5.77
N LEU A 20 10.48 0.78 -4.58
CA LEU A 20 9.75 1.93 -4.04
C LEU A 20 9.94 3.19 -4.89
N GLU A 21 11.17 3.49 -5.31
CA GLU A 21 11.43 4.65 -6.18
C GLU A 21 10.71 4.50 -7.52
N TRP A 22 10.75 3.31 -8.12
CA TRP A 22 10.04 3.02 -9.36
C TRP A 22 8.52 3.15 -9.22
N SER A 23 7.98 2.84 -8.04
CA SER A 23 6.54 2.88 -7.80
C SER A 23 5.96 4.30 -7.75
N ARG A 24 6.78 5.33 -7.49
CA ARG A 24 6.35 6.74 -7.32
C ARG A 24 5.61 7.35 -8.53
N LYS A 25 5.74 6.74 -9.68
CA LYS A 25 5.04 7.17 -10.91
C LYS A 25 3.57 6.74 -10.98
N PHE A 26 3.09 5.94 -10.03
CA PHE A 26 1.72 5.46 -9.97
C PHE A 26 0.93 6.21 -8.91
N ASP A 27 -0.35 6.47 -9.18
CA ASP A 27 -1.22 7.13 -8.22
C ASP A 27 -1.63 6.20 -7.08
N GLU A 28 -1.89 4.92 -7.40
CA GLU A 28 -2.28 3.92 -6.43
C GLU A 28 -1.09 3.02 -6.07
N ILE A 29 -0.70 3.08 -4.79
CA ILE A 29 0.46 2.36 -4.25
C ILE A 29 0.11 1.81 -2.87
N VAL A 30 0.32 0.52 -2.66
CA VAL A 30 0.34 -0.09 -1.34
C VAL A 30 1.64 -0.84 -1.17
N TRP A 31 2.39 -0.50 -0.13
CA TRP A 31 3.61 -1.18 0.31
C TRP A 31 3.40 -1.80 1.67
N LEU A 32 3.57 -3.11 1.75
CA LEU A 32 3.53 -3.88 2.99
C LEU A 32 4.91 -4.52 3.20
N ASP A 33 5.55 -4.26 4.33
CA ASP A 33 6.88 -4.77 4.66
C ASP A 33 6.90 -5.33 6.08
N SER A 34 7.45 -6.51 6.26
CA SER A 34 7.64 -7.11 7.58
C SER A 34 8.71 -6.40 8.42
N ASN A 35 9.50 -5.49 7.80
CA ASN A 35 10.63 -4.80 8.44
C ASN A 35 11.59 -5.76 9.15
N SER A 36 11.84 -6.92 8.54
CA SER A 36 12.67 -7.99 9.10
C SER A 36 12.15 -8.60 10.40
N TYR A 37 10.89 -8.35 10.75
CA TYR A 37 10.25 -9.03 11.88
C TYR A 37 10.02 -10.49 11.53
N ASN A 38 10.51 -11.39 12.38
CA ASN A 38 10.35 -12.83 12.19
C ASN A 38 8.90 -13.23 12.51
N GLN A 39 8.10 -13.42 11.46
CA GLN A 39 6.69 -13.82 11.59
C GLN A 39 6.56 -15.33 11.38
N THR A 40 6.03 -16.03 12.36
CA THR A 40 5.74 -17.46 12.27
C THR A 40 4.76 -17.82 11.14
N TYR A 41 3.85 -16.89 10.81
CA TYR A 41 2.77 -17.09 9.82
C TYR A 41 2.91 -16.19 8.58
N GLY A 42 3.95 -15.39 8.49
CA GLY A 42 4.19 -14.49 7.37
C GLY A 42 4.60 -15.25 6.11
N LYS A 43 3.80 -15.15 5.05
CA LYS A 43 4.09 -15.78 3.76
C LYS A 43 5.11 -15.01 2.93
N TYR A 44 5.17 -13.69 3.10
CA TYR A 44 6.01 -12.79 2.31
C TYR A 44 6.74 -11.80 3.22
N ASP A 45 7.93 -11.40 2.82
CA ASP A 45 8.73 -10.40 3.53
C ASP A 45 8.31 -8.99 3.14
N ALA A 46 7.92 -8.80 1.87
CA ALA A 46 7.29 -7.57 1.42
C ALA A 46 6.32 -7.81 0.25
N ILE A 47 5.33 -6.93 0.13
CA ILE A 47 4.39 -6.90 -0.99
C ILE A 47 4.29 -5.46 -1.48
N LEU A 48 4.39 -5.26 -2.80
CA LEU A 48 4.03 -4.02 -3.46
C LEU A 48 2.85 -4.26 -4.40
N ALA A 49 1.83 -3.43 -4.30
CA ALA A 49 0.72 -3.38 -5.23
C ALA A 49 0.65 -1.98 -5.84
N VAL A 50 0.63 -1.88 -7.18
CA VAL A 50 0.59 -0.59 -7.89
C VAL A 50 -0.23 -0.66 -9.17
N ASP A 51 -0.55 0.54 -9.71
CA ASP A 51 -1.22 0.71 -11.00
C ASP A 51 -2.64 0.13 -10.99
N ALA A 52 -3.60 0.94 -10.58
CA ALA A 52 -4.99 0.50 -10.48
C ALA A 52 -5.59 0.10 -11.84
N LEU A 53 -6.21 -1.07 -11.88
CA LEU A 53 -7.12 -1.49 -12.95
C LEU A 53 -8.52 -0.95 -12.69
N SER A 54 -8.93 -0.95 -11.43
CA SER A 54 -10.18 -0.38 -10.93
C SER A 54 -10.02 0.08 -9.49
N VAL A 55 -10.84 1.02 -9.07
CA VAL A 55 -10.82 1.63 -7.72
C VAL A 55 -12.24 1.64 -7.16
N LEU A 56 -12.39 1.34 -5.89
CA LEU A 56 -13.56 1.61 -5.08
C LEU A 56 -13.16 2.58 -3.97
N SER A 57 -13.71 3.78 -3.99
CA SER A 57 -13.54 4.79 -2.94
C SER A 57 -14.92 5.29 -2.51
N THR A 58 -15.21 5.27 -1.22
CA THR A 58 -16.55 5.64 -0.72
C THR A 58 -16.54 6.07 0.76
N ASN A 59 -17.42 7.05 1.07
CA ASN A 59 -17.78 7.47 2.44
C ASN A 59 -19.22 7.02 2.78
N SER A 60 -19.74 6.08 2.03
CA SER A 60 -21.14 5.64 2.14
C SER A 60 -21.37 4.77 3.39
N LYS A 61 -22.51 4.95 4.04
CA LYS A 61 -23.01 4.03 5.09
C LYS A 61 -23.17 2.58 4.57
N SER A 62 -23.18 2.37 3.27
CA SER A 62 -23.21 1.06 2.63
C SER A 62 -21.85 0.53 2.19
N ALA A 63 -20.75 1.13 2.65
CA ALA A 63 -19.36 0.83 2.21
C ALA A 63 -19.05 -0.68 2.22
N PHE A 64 -19.43 -1.42 3.26
CA PHE A 64 -19.21 -2.87 3.31
C PHE A 64 -20.00 -3.66 2.26
N LYS A 65 -21.22 -3.19 1.90
CA LYS A 65 -21.99 -3.80 0.82
C LYS A 65 -21.34 -3.52 -0.55
N GLU A 66 -20.82 -2.32 -0.71
CA GLU A 66 -20.09 -1.90 -1.92
C GLU A 66 -18.80 -2.70 -2.06
N LEU A 67 -18.02 -2.85 -0.98
CA LEU A 67 -16.82 -3.68 -0.95
C LEU A 67 -17.12 -5.14 -1.31
N LYS A 68 -18.18 -5.73 -0.73
CA LYS A 68 -18.58 -7.10 -1.03
C LYS A 68 -18.95 -7.27 -2.51
N ARG A 69 -19.64 -6.27 -3.09
CA ARG A 69 -19.98 -6.28 -4.53
C ARG A 69 -18.73 -6.17 -5.40
N TYR A 70 -17.84 -5.24 -5.05
CA TYR A 70 -16.57 -5.01 -5.72
C TYR A 70 -15.70 -6.27 -5.73
N GLN A 71 -15.50 -6.87 -4.55
CA GLN A 71 -14.74 -8.11 -4.41
C GLN A 71 -15.30 -9.27 -5.25
N LYS A 72 -16.64 -9.45 -5.24
CA LYS A 72 -17.30 -10.50 -6.03
C LYS A 72 -17.15 -10.28 -7.54
N GLY A 73 -17.18 -9.03 -7.99
CA GLY A 73 -17.04 -8.68 -9.41
C GLY A 73 -15.61 -8.88 -9.93
N ILE A 74 -14.61 -8.68 -9.08
CA ILE A 74 -13.19 -8.75 -9.46
C ILE A 74 -12.63 -10.17 -9.37
N ASN A 75 -12.95 -10.90 -8.31
CA ASN A 75 -12.38 -12.24 -8.00
C ASN A 75 -10.84 -12.28 -8.14
N ASP A 76 -10.16 -11.26 -7.65
CA ASP A 76 -8.71 -11.06 -7.72
C ASP A 76 -8.20 -10.35 -6.46
N TRP A 77 -6.91 -10.08 -6.38
CA TRP A 77 -6.30 -9.30 -5.31
C TRP A 77 -6.83 -7.86 -5.31
N ILE A 78 -7.17 -7.37 -4.12
CA ILE A 78 -7.49 -5.97 -3.86
C ILE A 78 -6.64 -5.47 -2.71
N PHE A 79 -6.23 -4.21 -2.77
CA PHE A 79 -5.40 -3.53 -1.76
C PHE A 79 -6.00 -2.16 -1.46
N GLY A 80 -5.73 -1.65 -0.27
CA GLY A 80 -6.22 -0.34 0.14
C GLY A 80 -6.34 -0.24 1.65
N HIS A 81 -7.24 0.61 2.12
CA HIS A 81 -7.48 0.83 3.54
C HIS A 81 -8.97 0.89 3.88
N LEU A 82 -9.24 0.61 5.13
CA LEU A 82 -10.50 0.83 5.82
C LEU A 82 -10.21 1.83 6.94
N ASN A 83 -10.86 2.98 6.91
CA ASN A 83 -10.72 3.97 7.96
C ASN A 83 -11.44 3.50 9.23
N TYR A 84 -10.94 3.91 10.38
CA TYR A 84 -11.53 3.57 11.68
C TYR A 84 -12.98 4.04 11.81
N ASP A 85 -13.34 5.15 11.17
CA ASP A 85 -14.69 5.72 11.24
C ASP A 85 -15.77 4.91 10.53
N LEU A 86 -15.38 3.88 9.73
CA LEU A 86 -16.33 2.86 9.25
C LEU A 86 -17.08 2.14 10.37
N LYS A 87 -16.56 2.12 11.61
CA LYS A 87 -17.28 1.62 12.79
C LYS A 87 -18.64 2.28 12.95
N ASN A 88 -18.75 3.58 12.62
CA ASN A 88 -19.97 4.36 12.74
C ASN A 88 -21.11 3.85 11.83
N SER A 89 -20.76 3.07 10.78
CA SER A 89 -21.74 2.43 9.90
C SER A 89 -22.23 1.07 10.45
N ILE A 90 -21.51 0.47 11.39
CA ILE A 90 -21.84 -0.81 12.03
C ILE A 90 -22.49 -0.57 13.38
N GLU A 91 -21.87 0.29 14.17
CA GLU A 91 -22.33 0.70 15.50
C GLU A 91 -22.95 2.10 15.39
N LYS A 92 -24.00 2.37 16.15
CA LYS A 92 -24.65 3.69 16.17
C LYS A 92 -23.77 4.70 16.94
N LEU A 93 -22.58 4.96 16.42
CA LEU A 93 -21.62 5.90 16.99
C LEU A 93 -21.51 7.14 16.10
N SER A 94 -21.10 8.24 16.69
CA SER A 94 -20.73 9.47 16.00
C SER A 94 -19.47 10.05 16.60
N SER A 95 -18.67 10.72 15.80
CA SER A 95 -17.48 11.45 16.25
C SER A 95 -17.58 12.89 15.79
N SER A 96 -17.29 13.83 16.69
CA SER A 96 -17.11 15.25 16.38
C SER A 96 -15.62 15.62 16.34
N ASN A 97 -14.72 14.64 16.34
CA ASN A 97 -13.30 14.89 16.26
C ASN A 97 -12.94 15.50 14.91
N PHE A 98 -11.96 16.41 14.95
CA PHE A 98 -11.46 17.02 13.73
C PHE A 98 -10.75 15.97 12.87
N ASP A 99 -11.23 15.79 11.65
CA ASP A 99 -10.53 15.07 10.60
C ASP A 99 -9.75 16.08 9.74
N GLY A 100 -8.43 16.05 9.83
CA GLY A 100 -7.56 16.95 9.09
C GLY A 100 -6.98 16.33 7.82
N LEU A 101 -7.26 15.07 7.55
CA LEU A 101 -6.72 14.34 6.41
C LEU A 101 -7.78 14.07 5.33
N ASP A 102 -9.05 14.03 5.72
CA ASP A 102 -10.20 13.79 4.84
C ASP A 102 -10.01 12.57 3.92
N PHE A 103 -9.42 11.50 4.47
CA PHE A 103 -9.29 10.26 3.73
C PHE A 103 -10.65 9.58 3.59
N PRO A 104 -10.95 8.96 2.45
CA PRO A 104 -12.17 8.19 2.29
C PRO A 104 -12.25 7.08 3.35
N GLU A 105 -13.45 6.81 3.85
CA GLU A 105 -13.66 5.78 4.87
C GLU A 105 -13.27 4.38 4.37
N LEU A 106 -13.45 4.15 3.08
CA LEU A 106 -13.03 2.94 2.39
C LEU A 106 -12.40 3.29 1.05
N HIS A 107 -11.17 2.84 0.85
CA HIS A 107 -10.47 2.96 -0.43
C HIS A 107 -9.78 1.65 -0.75
N MET A 108 -10.19 1.01 -1.84
CA MET A 108 -9.63 -0.26 -2.33
C MET A 108 -9.39 -0.17 -3.82
N PHE A 109 -8.32 -0.81 -4.30
CA PHE A 109 -8.08 -0.92 -5.73
C PHE A 109 -7.64 -2.33 -6.12
N GLN A 110 -7.93 -2.70 -7.36
CA GLN A 110 -7.39 -3.88 -8.02
C GLN A 110 -6.11 -3.47 -8.74
N PRO A 111 -4.92 -3.94 -8.33
CA PRO A 111 -3.66 -3.56 -8.98
C PRO A 111 -3.48 -4.30 -10.31
N LYS A 112 -2.87 -3.63 -11.30
CA LYS A 112 -2.36 -4.31 -12.50
C LYS A 112 -1.05 -5.04 -12.23
N ARG A 113 -0.24 -4.52 -11.29
CA ARG A 113 1.09 -5.06 -10.96
C ARG A 113 1.20 -5.39 -9.49
N LEU A 114 1.60 -6.61 -9.20
CA LEU A 114 1.88 -7.13 -7.86
C LEU A 114 3.29 -7.67 -7.81
N PHE A 115 3.95 -7.41 -6.70
CA PHE A 115 5.31 -7.87 -6.41
C PHE A 115 5.31 -8.53 -5.04
N PHE A 116 5.81 -9.75 -4.96
CA PHE A 116 5.92 -10.51 -3.73
C PHE A 116 7.39 -10.86 -3.49
N LEU A 117 7.95 -10.33 -2.43
CA LEU A 117 9.30 -10.65 -1.99
C LEU A 117 9.25 -11.73 -0.92
N LYS A 118 10.06 -12.76 -1.09
CA LYS A 118 10.32 -13.78 -0.08
C LYS A 118 11.77 -14.22 -0.17
N ASP A 119 12.49 -14.10 0.95
CA ASP A 119 13.93 -14.37 1.01
C ASP A 119 14.69 -13.57 -0.09
N ASP A 120 15.43 -14.24 -0.95
CA ASP A 120 16.18 -13.66 -2.08
C ASP A 120 15.40 -13.64 -3.41
N THR A 121 14.11 -13.91 -3.38
CA THR A 121 13.31 -14.08 -4.59
C THR A 121 12.17 -13.07 -4.64
N ILE A 122 12.10 -12.32 -5.74
CA ILE A 122 10.95 -11.46 -6.06
C ILE A 122 10.08 -12.10 -7.14
N THR A 123 8.78 -12.20 -6.90
CA THR A 123 7.80 -12.68 -7.86
C THR A 123 6.90 -11.54 -8.33
N PHE A 124 6.97 -11.24 -9.62
CA PHE A 124 6.07 -10.32 -10.31
C PHE A 124 4.81 -11.07 -10.72
N LYS A 125 3.62 -10.57 -10.34
CA LYS A 125 2.33 -11.11 -10.78
C LYS A 125 1.52 -10.00 -11.45
N TYR A 126 1.54 -9.99 -12.77
CA TYR A 126 0.92 -8.95 -13.58
C TYR A 126 -0.42 -9.38 -14.15
N HIS A 127 -1.35 -8.44 -14.18
CA HIS A 127 -2.61 -8.61 -14.89
C HIS A 127 -2.36 -8.77 -16.40
N GLU A 128 -3.25 -9.46 -17.10
CA GLU A 128 -3.14 -9.75 -18.54
C GLU A 128 -2.88 -8.50 -19.38
N THR A 129 -3.44 -7.35 -19.00
CA THR A 129 -3.30 -6.08 -19.74
C THR A 129 -1.87 -5.53 -19.77
N VAL A 130 -1.00 -5.98 -18.86
CA VAL A 130 0.38 -5.49 -18.70
C VAL A 130 1.42 -6.61 -18.59
N LYS A 131 1.04 -7.87 -18.83
CA LYS A 131 1.90 -9.05 -18.65
C LYS A 131 3.21 -9.00 -19.46
N ASN A 132 3.18 -8.38 -20.63
CA ASN A 132 4.34 -8.24 -21.51
C ASN A 132 5.42 -7.31 -20.92
N LEU A 133 5.10 -6.50 -19.91
CA LEU A 133 6.02 -5.55 -19.29
C LEU A 133 6.87 -6.17 -18.18
N ILE A 134 6.63 -7.40 -17.74
CA ILE A 134 7.35 -8.02 -16.61
C ILE A 134 8.87 -7.91 -16.76
N ASN A 135 9.41 -8.29 -17.92
CA ASN A 135 10.86 -8.30 -18.13
C ASN A 135 11.45 -6.88 -18.25
N SER A 136 10.75 -5.96 -18.90
CA SER A 136 11.18 -4.57 -19.04
C SER A 136 11.15 -3.87 -17.70
N ASP A 137 10.08 -4.05 -16.91
CA ASP A 137 9.97 -3.44 -15.58
C ASP A 137 11.08 -3.96 -14.64
N PHE A 138 11.37 -5.26 -14.64
CA PHE A 138 12.49 -5.80 -13.85
C PHE A 138 13.83 -5.16 -14.24
N LYS A 139 14.12 -5.02 -15.54
CA LYS A 139 15.34 -4.38 -16.03
C LYS A 139 15.42 -2.89 -15.64
N ILE A 140 14.30 -2.18 -15.70
CA ILE A 140 14.22 -0.77 -15.33
C ILE A 140 14.46 -0.62 -13.82
N ILE A 141 13.73 -1.37 -12.99
CA ILE A 141 13.84 -1.33 -11.53
C ILE A 141 15.28 -1.61 -11.10
N SER A 142 15.90 -2.66 -11.62
CA SER A 142 17.26 -3.07 -11.24
C SER A 142 18.34 -2.04 -11.60
N LYS A 143 18.05 -1.10 -12.49
CA LYS A 143 18.98 -0.04 -12.93
C LYS A 143 18.78 1.29 -12.21
N ILE A 144 17.75 1.42 -11.38
CA ILE A 144 17.51 2.66 -10.65
C ILE A 144 18.66 2.91 -9.67
N GLU A 145 19.29 4.05 -9.80
CA GLU A 145 20.28 4.51 -8.84
C GLU A 145 19.56 5.15 -7.65
N ILE A 146 19.82 4.61 -6.47
CA ILE A 146 19.33 5.17 -5.23
C ILE A 146 20.34 6.20 -4.74
N LEU A 147 20.06 7.46 -5.03
CA LEU A 147 20.85 8.56 -4.51
C LEU A 147 20.73 8.59 -2.99
N ALA A 148 21.85 8.69 -2.30
CA ALA A 148 21.84 8.95 -0.86
C ALA A 148 21.02 10.23 -0.63
N LYS A 149 19.97 10.13 0.23
CA LYS A 149 19.19 11.32 0.58
C LYS A 149 20.15 12.37 1.11
N ASP A 150 20.13 13.53 0.44
CA ASP A 150 20.82 14.70 0.95
C ASP A 150 20.30 14.95 2.36
N LYS A 151 21.19 14.96 3.34
CA LYS A 151 20.86 15.17 4.77
C LYS A 151 20.42 16.61 5.05
N SER A 152 20.17 17.42 4.02
CA SER A 152 19.52 18.72 4.18
C SER A 152 18.05 18.51 4.57
N SER A 153 17.83 17.87 5.72
CA SER A 153 16.52 17.91 6.36
C SER A 153 16.26 19.38 6.71
N LYS A 154 15.37 20.02 5.95
CA LYS A 154 14.71 21.24 6.47
C LYS A 154 14.21 20.84 7.87
N ASN A 155 14.61 21.57 8.89
CA ASN A 155 14.07 21.37 10.23
C ASN A 155 12.54 21.49 10.13
N ILE A 156 11.85 20.37 10.16
CA ILE A 156 10.40 20.35 10.23
C ILE A 156 10.07 20.53 11.70
N GLU A 157 9.53 21.68 12.05
CA GLU A 157 9.02 21.94 13.40
C GLU A 157 7.66 21.25 13.54
N ILE A 158 7.61 20.24 14.39
CA ILE A 158 6.38 19.52 14.70
C ILE A 158 5.73 20.19 15.91
N GLN A 159 4.56 20.81 15.70
CA GLN A 159 3.76 21.40 16.77
C GLN A 159 2.59 20.49 17.12
N SER A 160 2.46 20.14 18.41
CA SER A 160 1.30 19.38 18.86
C SER A 160 0.06 20.28 18.90
N ARG A 161 -1.08 19.78 18.43
CA ARG A 161 -2.38 20.50 18.45
C ARG A 161 -2.96 20.65 19.85
N ILE A 162 -2.63 19.75 20.76
CA ILE A 162 -3.09 19.75 22.15
C ILE A 162 -1.89 19.62 23.08
N SER A 163 -1.97 20.21 24.27
CA SER A 163 -0.95 20.04 25.30
C SER A 163 -0.93 18.60 25.83
N LYS A 164 0.21 18.21 26.41
CA LYS A 164 0.35 16.91 27.09
C LYS A 164 -0.74 16.71 28.16
N GLU A 165 -1.02 17.73 28.95
CA GLU A 165 -2.05 17.69 30.00
C GLU A 165 -3.45 17.48 29.41
N SER A 166 -3.78 18.22 28.33
CA SER A 166 -5.06 18.05 27.64
C SER A 166 -5.19 16.64 27.03
N TYR A 167 -4.11 16.03 26.56
CA TYR A 167 -4.11 14.66 26.08
C TYR A 167 -4.35 13.67 27.22
N LEU A 168 -3.61 13.81 28.35
CA LEU A 168 -3.73 12.90 29.49
C LEU A 168 -5.11 12.96 30.15
N ASN A 169 -5.80 14.10 30.09
CA ASN A 169 -7.16 14.24 30.62
C ASN A 169 -8.24 13.62 29.71
N LYS A 170 -7.90 13.20 28.49
CA LYS A 170 -8.81 12.56 27.52
C LYS A 170 -8.68 11.04 27.46
N VAL A 171 -7.61 10.49 28.05
CA VAL A 171 -7.29 9.07 28.08
C VAL A 171 -7.59 8.52 29.47
#